data_43702813fb2718fb4ef77b931dbcc8c2
#
_entry.id   43702813fb2718fb4ef77b931dbcc8c2
#
_cell.length_a   1.000
_cell.length_b   1.000
_cell.length_c   1.000
_cell.angle_alpha   90.00
_cell.angle_beta   90.00
_cell.angle_gamma   90.00
#
_symmetry.space_group_name_H-M   'P 1'
#
loop_
_entity.id
_entity.type
_entity.pdbx_description
1 polymer ?
#
loop_
_entity_poly.entity_id
_entity_poly.type
_entity_poly.pdbx_seq_one_letter_code
_entity_poly.pdbx_strand_id
1 'polypeptide(L)'
;PVYRFLPHRTKGEGFFLAVLRKPEGETVRIRYKSTVSQVKKKAGASASKTNAGASKEQLLAARAWLLSADDYEISANGMNIVAFPKEYISGLSVLQQSLRVIQAGVTLAEVKGKDLIPNHALAMSTVQASDVFPREEISYEQAIAYLRKEAIVLPDTAPRGYVLLTYKDVPLGFVKNIGNRANNLYPQEWRIRSGYLPDEILVMK
;
A
#
# COMPACT_ATOMS: atom_id res chain seq x y z
N PRO A 1 3.15 -28.20 -0.12
CA PRO A 1 1.94 -28.74 -0.76
C PRO A 1 1.38 -27.76 -1.78
N VAL A 2 0.84 -28.31 -2.86
CA VAL A 2 0.21 -27.57 -3.94
C VAL A 2 -1.18 -28.13 -4.16
N TYR A 3 -2.19 -27.26 -4.22
CA TYR A 3 -3.59 -27.62 -4.40
C TYR A 3 -4.14 -26.96 -5.65
N ARG A 4 -4.85 -27.73 -6.48
CA ARG A 4 -5.59 -27.22 -7.62
C ARG A 4 -7.07 -27.52 -7.41
N PHE A 5 -7.88 -26.47 -7.38
CA PHE A 5 -9.33 -26.56 -7.34
C PHE A 5 -9.83 -26.42 -8.77
N LEU A 6 -10.35 -27.51 -9.32
CA LEU A 6 -10.82 -27.54 -10.70
C LEU A 6 -12.34 -27.32 -10.76
N PRO A 7 -12.86 -26.48 -11.65
CA PRO A 7 -14.28 -26.12 -11.69
C PRO A 7 -15.23 -27.32 -11.81
N HIS A 8 -14.78 -28.42 -12.43
CA HIS A 8 -15.57 -29.64 -12.57
C HIS A 8 -15.58 -30.53 -11.30
N ARG A 9 -14.76 -30.21 -10.28
CA ARG A 9 -14.67 -30.95 -9.01
C ARG A 9 -15.08 -30.13 -7.80
N THR A 10 -15.12 -28.81 -7.92
CA THR A 10 -15.47 -27.88 -6.84
C THR A 10 -16.58 -26.95 -7.32
N LYS A 11 -17.48 -26.59 -6.44
CA LYS A 11 -18.49 -25.57 -6.76
C LYS A 11 -17.79 -24.20 -6.73
N GLY A 12 -17.56 -23.59 -7.88
CA GLY A 12 -16.93 -22.30 -8.03
C GLY A 12 -15.94 -22.23 -9.18
N GLU A 13 -15.25 -21.11 -9.31
CA GLU A 13 -14.18 -20.90 -10.27
C GLU A 13 -12.92 -21.70 -9.89
N GLY A 14 -12.07 -21.97 -10.87
CA GLY A 14 -10.80 -22.65 -10.62
C GLY A 14 -9.87 -21.82 -9.72
N PHE A 15 -9.20 -22.50 -8.78
CA PHE A 15 -8.29 -21.88 -7.85
C PHE A 15 -7.00 -22.68 -7.72
N PHE A 16 -5.88 -22.00 -7.53
CA PHE A 16 -4.57 -22.60 -7.30
C PHE A 16 -4.00 -22.07 -5.99
N LEU A 17 -3.62 -22.98 -5.08
CA LEU A 17 -2.97 -22.66 -3.82
C LEU A 17 -1.63 -23.38 -3.73
N ALA A 18 -0.56 -22.63 -3.50
CA ALA A 18 0.75 -23.17 -3.16
C ALA A 18 1.20 -22.61 -1.81
N VAL A 19 1.60 -23.50 -0.90
CA VAL A 19 2.18 -23.13 0.39
C VAL A 19 3.67 -23.41 0.34
N LEU A 20 4.46 -22.35 0.41
CA LEU A 20 5.92 -22.42 0.44
C LEU A 20 6.40 -22.12 1.87
N ARG A 21 7.25 -22.98 2.39
CA ARG A 21 7.91 -22.78 3.68
C ARG A 21 9.40 -22.66 3.45
N LYS A 22 9.99 -21.57 3.86
CA LYS A 22 11.44 -21.43 3.93
C LYS A 22 11.95 -22.33 5.06
N PRO A 23 12.88 -23.27 4.81
CA PRO A 23 13.49 -24.06 5.88
C PRO A 23 14.29 -23.16 6.82
N GLU A 24 14.19 -23.40 8.11
CA GLU A 24 15.01 -22.75 9.12
C GLU A 24 16.46 -23.25 8.97
N GLY A 25 17.43 -22.35 8.87
CA GLY A 25 18.84 -22.68 8.97
C GLY A 25 19.73 -22.42 7.76
N GLU A 26 19.23 -22.21 6.57
CA GLU A 26 20.06 -21.82 5.43
C GLU A 26 19.79 -20.37 5.02
N THR A 27 20.53 -19.45 5.60
CA THR A 27 20.75 -18.14 4.98
C THR A 27 21.66 -18.36 3.77
N VAL A 28 21.08 -18.73 2.64
CA VAL A 28 21.79 -18.61 1.38
C VAL A 28 22.01 -17.11 1.16
N ARG A 29 23.19 -16.64 1.59
CA ARG A 29 23.66 -15.31 1.20
C ARG A 29 23.99 -15.37 -0.28
N ILE A 30 22.99 -15.13 -1.12
CA ILE A 30 23.21 -14.91 -2.54
C ILE A 30 24.02 -13.62 -2.64
N ARG A 31 25.35 -13.76 -2.70
CA ARG A 31 26.23 -12.64 -3.04
C ARG A 31 26.01 -12.33 -4.52
N TYR A 32 25.07 -11.46 -4.81
CA TYR A 32 25.02 -10.85 -6.14
C TYR A 32 26.31 -10.05 -6.33
N LYS A 33 27.24 -10.59 -7.14
CA LYS A 33 28.30 -9.75 -7.70
C LYS A 33 27.60 -8.68 -8.52
N SER A 34 27.56 -7.48 -8.00
CA SER A 34 27.11 -6.30 -8.75
C SER A 34 28.15 -6.05 -9.86
N THR A 35 28.01 -6.71 -10.98
CA THR A 35 28.57 -6.24 -12.23
C THR A 35 27.69 -5.06 -12.66
N VAL A 36 27.84 -3.96 -11.97
CA VAL A 36 27.40 -2.66 -12.47
C VAL A 36 28.35 -2.32 -13.60
N SER A 37 28.13 -2.91 -14.76
CA SER A 37 28.60 -2.36 -16.01
C SER A 37 27.92 -1.00 -16.12
N GLN A 38 28.72 0.06 -16.02
CA GLN A 38 28.29 1.41 -16.33
C GLN A 38 27.74 1.41 -17.76
N VAL A 39 26.43 1.21 -17.89
CA VAL A 39 25.74 1.51 -19.15
C VAL A 39 25.81 3.02 -19.28
N LYS A 40 26.79 3.49 -20.07
CA LYS A 40 26.86 4.88 -20.53
C LYS A 40 25.48 5.23 -21.08
N LYS A 41 24.74 6.08 -20.37
CA LYS A 41 23.53 6.72 -20.87
C LYS A 41 23.89 7.43 -22.16
N LYS A 42 23.56 6.87 -23.31
CA LYS A 42 23.48 7.61 -24.56
C LYS A 42 22.39 8.67 -24.35
N ALA A 43 22.82 9.90 -24.21
CA ALA A 43 21.94 11.05 -24.30
C ALA A 43 21.35 11.08 -25.72
N GLY A 44 20.09 10.81 -25.83
CA GLY A 44 19.33 10.79 -27.08
C GLY A 44 17.87 11.11 -26.79
N ALA A 45 17.60 12.39 -26.81
CA ALA A 45 16.41 13.10 -27.25
C ALA A 45 15.02 12.58 -26.85
N SER A 46 14.29 13.52 -26.33
CA SER A 46 12.86 13.66 -26.08
C SER A 46 12.46 13.50 -24.62
N ALA A 47 12.90 14.49 -23.82
CA ALA A 47 12.26 14.76 -22.54
C ALA A 47 10.86 15.35 -22.80
N SER A 48 9.85 14.49 -22.83
CA SER A 48 8.48 14.94 -22.59
C SER A 48 8.44 15.54 -21.18
N LYS A 49 8.20 16.85 -21.11
CA LYS A 49 8.06 17.65 -19.89
C LYS A 49 6.75 17.32 -19.18
N THR A 50 6.64 16.13 -18.56
CA THR A 50 5.54 15.76 -17.64
C THR A 50 5.99 14.81 -16.55
N ASN A 51 7.25 14.92 -16.10
CA ASN A 51 7.69 14.28 -14.87
C ASN A 51 7.83 15.33 -13.77
N ALA A 52 6.70 15.82 -13.26
CA ALA A 52 6.65 16.39 -11.93
C ALA A 52 6.76 15.23 -10.93
N GLY A 53 7.96 14.70 -10.78
CA GLY A 53 8.27 13.81 -9.67
C GLY A 53 8.07 14.55 -8.35
N ALA A 54 7.87 13.80 -7.26
CA ALA A 54 7.73 14.36 -5.93
C ALA A 54 8.91 15.31 -5.60
N SER A 55 8.60 16.46 -4.99
CA SER A 55 9.64 17.37 -4.52
C SER A 55 10.43 16.75 -3.35
N LYS A 56 11.61 17.29 -3.08
CA LYS A 56 12.40 16.87 -1.90
C LYS A 56 11.61 16.98 -0.60
N GLU A 57 10.83 18.03 -0.45
CA GLU A 57 9.99 18.27 0.71
C GLU A 57 8.91 17.22 0.85
N GLN A 58 8.29 16.83 -0.26
CA GLN A 58 7.28 15.77 -0.30
C GLN A 58 7.88 14.40 0.03
N LEU A 59 9.08 14.10 -0.45
CA LEU A 59 9.79 12.86 -0.09
C LEU A 59 10.14 12.84 1.40
N LEU A 60 10.60 13.96 1.97
CA LEU A 60 10.89 14.08 3.40
C LEU A 60 9.62 13.96 4.25
N ALA A 61 8.52 14.56 3.82
CA ALA A 61 7.24 14.45 4.51
C ALA A 61 6.71 13.00 4.49
N ALA A 62 6.77 12.32 3.34
CA ALA A 62 6.39 10.90 3.25
C ALA A 62 7.30 9.99 4.08
N ARG A 63 8.60 10.32 4.17
CA ARG A 63 9.57 9.61 5.00
C ARG A 63 9.18 9.63 6.48
N ALA A 64 8.66 10.73 6.97
CA ALA A 64 8.23 10.87 8.36
C ALA A 64 7.04 9.94 8.73
N TRP A 65 6.39 9.33 7.74
CA TRP A 65 5.29 8.38 7.98
C TRP A 65 5.76 6.96 8.30
N LEU A 66 7.06 6.70 8.20
CA LEU A 66 7.64 5.36 8.41
C LEU A 66 8.18 5.20 9.83
N LEU A 67 7.94 4.03 10.41
CA LEU A 67 8.44 3.65 11.73
C LEU A 67 9.98 3.59 11.77
N SER A 68 10.61 3.05 10.72
CA SER A 68 12.06 2.88 10.61
C SER A 68 12.52 3.40 9.25
N ALA A 69 12.39 4.72 9.05
CA ALA A 69 12.63 5.35 7.74
C ALA A 69 14.06 5.13 7.19
N ASP A 70 15.03 4.84 8.06
CA ASP A 70 16.42 4.60 7.65
C ASP A 70 16.63 3.26 6.95
N ASP A 71 15.74 2.30 7.17
CA ASP A 71 15.80 0.99 6.54
C ASP A 71 15.23 0.98 5.11
N TYR A 72 14.63 2.10 4.68
CA TYR A 72 13.95 2.20 3.39
C TYR A 72 14.60 3.20 2.46
N GLU A 73 14.68 2.83 1.19
CA GLU A 73 14.87 3.76 0.09
C GLU A 73 13.52 4.31 -0.33
N ILE A 74 13.40 5.65 -0.36
CA ILE A 74 12.16 6.33 -0.72
C ILE A 74 12.36 7.02 -2.06
N SER A 75 11.51 6.68 -3.00
CA SER A 75 11.60 7.19 -4.37
C SER A 75 10.24 7.57 -4.93
N ALA A 76 10.25 8.47 -5.91
CA ALA A 76 9.06 8.79 -6.69
C ALA A 76 8.96 7.84 -7.89
N ASN A 77 7.77 7.27 -8.07
CA ASN A 77 7.40 6.49 -9.24
C ASN A 77 6.13 7.10 -9.87
N GLY A 78 6.31 7.94 -10.87
CA GLY A 78 5.24 8.78 -11.40
C GLY A 78 4.71 9.73 -10.32
N MET A 79 3.42 9.66 -10.04
CA MET A 79 2.77 10.44 -8.98
C MET A 79 2.80 9.75 -7.61
N ASN A 80 3.35 8.54 -7.52
CA ASN A 80 3.41 7.81 -6.27
C ASN A 80 4.77 7.94 -5.60
N ILE A 81 4.77 8.02 -4.27
CA ILE A 81 5.96 7.88 -3.43
C ILE A 81 5.95 6.46 -2.88
N VAL A 82 7.05 5.75 -3.09
CA VAL A 82 7.20 4.34 -2.71
C VAL A 82 8.38 4.17 -1.77
N ALA A 83 8.21 3.36 -0.73
CA ALA A 83 9.28 2.91 0.15
C ALA A 83 9.63 1.46 -0.15
N PHE A 84 10.91 1.18 -0.35
CA PHE A 84 11.42 -0.16 -0.59
C PHE A 84 12.57 -0.48 0.38
N PRO A 85 12.63 -1.68 1.00
CA PRO A 85 13.70 -2.01 1.95
C PRO A 85 15.07 -1.96 1.29
N LYS A 86 16.01 -1.23 1.89
CA LYS A 86 17.36 -1.01 1.33
C LYS A 86 18.14 -2.30 1.11
N GLU A 87 17.95 -3.27 2.00
CA GLU A 87 18.67 -4.56 1.91
C GLU A 87 18.35 -5.35 0.63
N TYR A 88 17.17 -5.14 0.02
CA TYR A 88 16.72 -5.87 -1.18
C TYR A 88 16.86 -5.09 -2.49
N ILE A 89 17.39 -3.87 -2.49
CA ILE A 89 17.50 -3.03 -3.69
C ILE A 89 18.32 -3.70 -4.80
N SER A 90 19.43 -4.35 -4.44
CA SER A 90 20.28 -5.06 -5.40
C SER A 90 19.52 -6.22 -6.07
N GLY A 91 18.73 -6.97 -5.27
CA GLY A 91 17.87 -8.02 -5.79
C GLY A 91 16.77 -7.50 -6.70
N LEU A 92 16.12 -6.41 -6.31
CA LEU A 92 15.10 -5.76 -7.13
C LEU A 92 15.68 -5.30 -8.48
N SER A 93 16.88 -4.72 -8.48
CA SER A 93 17.55 -4.28 -9.72
C SER A 93 17.81 -5.43 -10.68
N VAL A 94 18.19 -6.61 -10.17
CA VAL A 94 18.38 -7.82 -10.98
C VAL A 94 17.05 -8.32 -11.54
N LEU A 95 16.00 -8.35 -10.71
CA LEU A 95 14.67 -8.77 -11.15
C LEU A 95 14.11 -7.85 -12.25
N GLN A 96 14.29 -6.55 -12.13
CA GLN A 96 13.82 -5.55 -13.10
C GLN A 96 14.51 -5.66 -14.47
N GLN A 97 15.71 -6.26 -14.53
CA GLN A 97 16.41 -6.51 -15.80
C GLN A 97 15.80 -7.69 -16.57
N SER A 98 15.22 -8.65 -15.87
CA SER A 98 14.75 -9.91 -16.43
C SER A 98 13.23 -10.06 -16.42
N LEU A 99 12.54 -9.33 -15.56
CA LEU A 99 11.11 -9.45 -15.33
C LEU A 99 10.42 -8.09 -15.39
N ARG A 100 9.15 -8.10 -15.79
CA ARG A 100 8.28 -6.94 -15.63
C ARG A 100 7.81 -6.88 -14.17
N VAL A 101 8.45 -6.06 -13.34
CA VAL A 101 8.01 -5.82 -11.97
C VAL A 101 6.80 -4.87 -12.00
N ILE A 102 5.65 -5.36 -11.55
CA ILE A 102 4.40 -4.59 -11.54
C ILE A 102 4.37 -3.66 -10.33
N GLN A 103 4.78 -4.16 -9.16
CA GLN A 103 4.84 -3.41 -7.92
C GLN A 103 6.00 -3.92 -7.06
N ALA A 104 6.70 -3.00 -6.40
CA ALA A 104 7.72 -3.31 -5.42
C ALA A 104 7.64 -2.30 -4.27
N GLY A 105 7.72 -2.82 -3.04
CA GLY A 105 7.63 -2.01 -1.82
C GLY A 105 6.21 -1.54 -1.49
N VAL A 106 6.13 -0.55 -0.60
CA VAL A 106 4.88 0.03 -0.11
C VAL A 106 4.69 1.41 -0.70
N THR A 107 3.56 1.64 -1.37
CA THR A 107 3.16 2.98 -1.81
C THR A 107 2.73 3.78 -0.59
N LEU A 108 3.47 4.84 -0.28
CA LEU A 108 3.21 5.70 0.88
C LEU A 108 2.14 6.75 0.56
N ALA A 109 2.29 7.42 -0.56
CA ALA A 109 1.45 8.54 -0.93
C ALA A 109 1.26 8.67 -2.44
N GLU A 110 0.18 9.32 -2.84
CA GLU A 110 0.00 9.92 -4.15
C GLU A 110 0.26 11.43 -4.06
N VAL A 111 1.06 11.96 -4.99
CA VAL A 111 1.37 13.39 -5.10
C VAL A 111 0.30 14.06 -5.94
N LYS A 112 -0.41 15.02 -5.37
CA LYS A 112 -1.40 15.81 -6.09
C LYS A 112 -1.11 17.31 -5.92
N GLY A 113 -0.36 17.86 -6.86
CA GLY A 113 0.15 19.22 -6.74
C GLY A 113 1.10 19.35 -5.55
N LYS A 114 0.73 20.16 -4.56
CA LYS A 114 1.48 20.32 -3.31
C LYS A 114 1.09 19.30 -2.23
N ASP A 115 -0.06 18.65 -2.38
CA ASP A 115 -0.60 17.74 -1.37
C ASP A 115 -0.02 16.33 -1.51
N LEU A 116 0.15 15.67 -0.37
CA LEU A 116 0.43 14.25 -0.26
C LEU A 116 -0.84 13.55 0.25
N ILE A 117 -1.37 12.66 -0.56
CA ILE A 117 -2.54 11.85 -0.21
C ILE A 117 -2.02 10.49 0.27
N PRO A 118 -2.21 10.10 1.54
CA PRO A 118 -1.76 8.81 2.03
C PRO A 118 -2.44 7.68 1.27
N ASN A 119 -1.63 6.72 0.83
CA ASN A 119 -2.10 5.59 0.03
C ASN A 119 -2.67 4.49 0.93
N HIS A 120 -3.66 3.77 0.44
CA HIS A 120 -4.27 2.66 1.16
C HIS A 120 -3.26 1.56 1.52
N ALA A 121 -2.24 1.32 0.67
CA ALA A 121 -1.17 0.36 0.96
C ALA A 121 -0.38 0.72 2.23
N LEU A 122 -0.22 2.02 2.54
CA LEU A 122 0.41 2.45 3.78
C LEU A 122 -0.44 2.06 5.00
N ALA A 123 -1.77 2.26 4.95
CA ALA A 123 -2.67 1.88 6.03
C ALA A 123 -2.63 0.38 6.34
N MET A 124 -2.47 -0.45 5.30
CA MET A 124 -2.42 -1.91 5.40
C MET A 124 -1.02 -2.46 5.73
N SER A 125 -0.02 -1.60 5.81
CA SER A 125 1.36 -2.02 6.04
C SER A 125 1.74 -1.92 7.52
N THR A 126 2.71 -2.73 7.92
CA THR A 126 3.33 -2.67 9.25
C THR A 126 4.44 -1.62 9.36
N VAL A 127 4.74 -0.92 8.25
CA VAL A 127 5.85 0.05 8.21
C VAL A 127 5.42 1.46 8.61
N GLN A 128 4.12 1.69 8.75
CA GLN A 128 3.57 2.98 9.17
C GLN A 128 3.90 3.25 10.64
N ALA A 129 4.39 4.45 10.95
CA ALA A 129 4.54 4.91 12.33
C ALA A 129 3.16 5.15 12.97
N SER A 130 2.98 4.71 14.21
CA SER A 130 1.66 4.64 14.87
C SER A 130 1.05 5.99 15.21
N ASP A 131 1.86 7.02 15.34
CA ASP A 131 1.52 8.36 15.83
C ASP A 131 1.42 9.43 14.73
N VAL A 132 1.66 9.05 13.48
CA VAL A 132 1.69 10.01 12.35
C VAL A 132 0.31 10.46 11.91
N PHE A 133 -0.67 9.56 11.96
CA PHE A 133 -2.05 9.88 11.61
C PHE A 133 -2.96 9.69 12.81
N PRO A 134 -3.85 10.65 13.07
CA PRO A 134 -4.94 10.46 14.02
C PRO A 134 -5.70 9.19 13.65
N ARG A 135 -6.11 8.43 14.68
CA ARG A 135 -6.89 7.21 14.51
C ARG A 135 -8.30 7.44 15.01
N GLU A 136 -9.27 6.87 14.31
CA GLU A 136 -10.66 6.90 14.71
C GLU A 136 -11.24 5.48 14.62
N GLU A 137 -11.71 4.99 15.77
CA GLU A 137 -12.37 3.70 15.84
C GLU A 137 -13.81 3.84 15.38
N ILE A 138 -14.24 3.00 14.43
CA ILE A 138 -15.57 3.09 13.83
C ILE A 138 -16.40 1.84 14.11
N SER A 139 -17.74 1.98 14.03
CA SER A 139 -18.66 0.86 14.18
C SER A 139 -18.58 -0.11 12.99
N TYR A 140 -19.17 -1.30 13.15
CA TYR A 140 -19.27 -2.28 12.08
C TYR A 140 -19.99 -1.72 10.85
N GLU A 141 -21.10 -1.02 11.05
CA GLU A 141 -21.89 -0.40 9.99
C GLU A 141 -21.06 0.65 9.23
N GLN A 142 -20.31 1.48 9.95
CA GLN A 142 -19.41 2.47 9.36
C GLN A 142 -18.24 1.81 8.64
N ALA A 143 -17.71 0.68 9.16
CA ALA A 143 -16.66 -0.07 8.50
C ALA A 143 -17.15 -0.62 7.14
N ILE A 144 -18.35 -1.18 7.10
CA ILE A 144 -18.96 -1.64 5.84
C ILE A 144 -19.23 -0.49 4.88
N ALA A 145 -19.76 0.64 5.37
CA ALA A 145 -19.94 1.84 4.56
C ALA A 145 -18.61 2.34 3.97
N TYR A 146 -17.53 2.32 4.78
CA TYR A 146 -16.19 2.63 4.31
C TYR A 146 -15.74 1.71 3.18
N LEU A 147 -15.86 0.40 3.36
CA LEU A 147 -15.47 -0.61 2.37
C LEU A 147 -16.36 -0.58 1.12
N ARG A 148 -17.57 -0.04 1.19
CA ARG A 148 -18.45 0.23 0.05
C ARG A 148 -18.13 1.54 -0.67
N LYS A 149 -17.17 2.32 -0.15
CA LYS A 149 -16.84 3.64 -0.67
C LYS A 149 -17.95 4.68 -0.44
N GLU A 150 -18.78 4.47 0.55
CA GLU A 150 -19.83 5.40 0.95
C GLU A 150 -19.25 6.54 1.79
N ALA A 151 -20.02 7.61 1.94
CA ALA A 151 -19.64 8.72 2.81
C ALA A 151 -19.68 8.29 4.28
N ILE A 152 -18.73 8.77 5.07
CA ILE A 152 -18.63 8.52 6.50
C ILE A 152 -18.72 9.84 7.22
N VAL A 153 -19.48 9.85 8.31
CA VAL A 153 -19.53 10.96 9.26
C VAL A 153 -18.68 10.57 10.45
N LEU A 154 -17.68 11.39 10.75
CA LEU A 154 -16.88 11.27 11.96
C LEU A 154 -17.45 12.14 13.07
N PRO A 155 -17.13 11.85 14.34
CA PRO A 155 -17.53 12.72 15.45
C PRO A 155 -16.89 14.10 15.30
N ASP A 156 -17.54 15.13 15.85
CA ASP A 156 -17.05 16.53 15.78
C ASP A 156 -15.68 16.70 16.45
N THR A 157 -15.31 15.79 17.34
CA THR A 157 -14.01 15.74 18.00
C THR A 157 -12.88 15.23 17.10
N ALA A 158 -13.20 14.56 15.98
CA ALA A 158 -12.22 14.03 15.08
C ALA A 158 -11.44 15.16 14.37
N PRO A 159 -10.12 15.12 14.36
CA PRO A 159 -9.32 16.18 13.77
C PRO A 159 -9.53 16.29 12.26
N ARG A 160 -9.41 17.51 11.72
CA ARG A 160 -9.44 17.74 10.28
C ARG A 160 -8.17 17.22 9.63
N GLY A 161 -8.25 16.80 8.38
CA GLY A 161 -7.14 16.25 7.61
C GLY A 161 -7.27 14.74 7.39
N TYR A 162 -6.15 14.08 7.23
CA TYR A 162 -6.12 12.63 7.04
C TYR A 162 -6.24 11.90 8.37
N VAL A 163 -7.23 11.01 8.46
CA VAL A 163 -7.52 10.19 9.63
C VAL A 163 -7.49 8.73 9.21
N LEU A 164 -6.80 7.89 9.98
CA LEU A 164 -6.78 6.46 9.82
C LEU A 164 -7.98 5.84 10.54
N LEU A 165 -8.87 5.20 9.80
CA LEU A 165 -10.00 4.48 10.38
C LEU A 165 -9.55 3.11 10.86
N THR A 166 -10.03 2.72 12.05
CA THR A 166 -9.80 1.40 12.63
C THR A 166 -11.13 0.74 12.97
N TYR A 167 -11.15 -0.57 12.92
CA TYR A 167 -12.25 -1.39 13.44
C TYR A 167 -11.66 -2.54 14.26
N LYS A 168 -11.99 -2.61 15.56
CA LYS A 168 -11.39 -3.54 16.53
C LYS A 168 -9.86 -3.46 16.50
N ASP A 169 -9.34 -2.23 16.57
CA ASP A 169 -7.92 -1.89 16.51
C ASP A 169 -7.21 -2.23 15.18
N VAL A 170 -7.92 -2.80 14.20
CA VAL A 170 -7.35 -3.13 12.88
C VAL A 170 -7.52 -1.95 11.93
N PRO A 171 -6.44 -1.43 11.32
CA PRO A 171 -6.53 -0.39 10.31
C PRO A 171 -7.37 -0.83 9.11
N LEU A 172 -8.27 0.03 8.65
CA LEU A 172 -9.07 -0.18 7.44
C LEU A 172 -8.62 0.71 6.29
N GLY A 173 -8.09 1.88 6.58
CA GLY A 173 -7.63 2.83 5.58
C GLY A 173 -7.90 4.28 5.97
N PHE A 174 -7.65 5.19 5.03
CA PHE A 174 -7.70 6.62 5.29
C PHE A 174 -9.00 7.26 4.82
N VAL A 175 -9.38 8.32 5.53
CA VAL A 175 -10.35 9.33 5.07
C VAL A 175 -9.71 10.71 5.16
N LYS A 176 -10.20 11.68 4.38
CA LYS A 176 -9.88 13.10 4.56
C LYS A 176 -11.07 13.79 5.23
N ASN A 177 -10.95 14.06 6.52
CA ASN A 177 -11.96 14.79 7.28
C ASN A 177 -11.90 16.30 6.92
N ILE A 178 -12.99 16.83 6.40
CA ILE A 178 -13.13 18.25 6.05
C ILE A 178 -14.05 19.00 7.03
N GLY A 179 -14.51 18.32 8.11
CA GLY A 179 -15.35 18.82 9.18
C GLY A 179 -16.79 18.36 9.06
N ASN A 180 -17.51 18.78 8.04
CA ASN A 180 -18.91 18.38 7.82
C ASN A 180 -19.09 16.98 7.19
N ARG A 181 -18.02 16.42 6.64
CA ARG A 181 -17.98 15.06 6.07
C ARG A 181 -16.54 14.56 6.02
N ALA A 182 -16.38 13.25 5.90
CA ALA A 182 -15.10 12.63 5.62
C ALA A 182 -15.10 12.03 4.21
N ASN A 183 -14.14 12.45 3.39
CA ASN A 183 -13.96 11.90 2.04
C ASN A 183 -13.28 10.53 2.17
N ASN A 184 -13.96 9.50 1.72
CA ASN A 184 -13.48 8.13 1.77
C ASN A 184 -12.37 7.89 0.73
N LEU A 185 -11.18 7.48 1.17
CA LEU A 185 -10.02 7.22 0.31
C LEU A 185 -9.84 5.73 -0.05
N TYR A 186 -10.77 4.86 0.33
CA TYR A 186 -10.73 3.45 -0.03
C TYR A 186 -10.63 3.27 -1.56
N PRO A 187 -9.82 2.35 -2.09
CA PRO A 187 -9.72 2.12 -3.52
C PRO A 187 -11.07 1.76 -4.16
N GLN A 188 -11.42 2.45 -5.23
CA GLN A 188 -12.72 2.29 -5.88
C GLN A 188 -12.93 0.88 -6.46
N GLU A 189 -11.88 0.29 -6.98
CA GLU A 189 -11.86 -1.03 -7.59
C GLU A 189 -12.09 -2.16 -6.59
N TRP A 190 -11.76 -1.93 -5.31
CA TRP A 190 -11.86 -2.93 -4.23
C TRP A 190 -13.15 -2.82 -3.43
N ARG A 191 -13.99 -1.83 -3.75
CA ARG A 191 -15.23 -1.62 -3.00
C ARG A 191 -16.14 -2.83 -2.99
N ILE A 192 -16.76 -3.10 -1.86
CA ILE A 192 -17.83 -4.08 -1.74
C ILE A 192 -19.03 -3.59 -2.57
N ARG A 193 -19.48 -4.40 -3.52
CA ARG A 193 -20.61 -4.07 -4.41
C ARG A 193 -21.93 -4.68 -3.94
N SER A 194 -21.86 -5.70 -3.09
CA SER A 194 -23.06 -6.36 -2.54
C SER A 194 -23.80 -5.42 -1.59
N GLY A 195 -25.12 -5.35 -1.75
CA GLY A 195 -26.00 -4.70 -0.79
C GLY A 195 -26.35 -5.59 0.42
N TYR A 196 -26.04 -6.89 0.34
CA TYR A 196 -26.33 -7.85 1.41
C TYR A 196 -25.30 -7.69 2.55
N LEU A 197 -25.82 -7.57 3.77
CA LEU A 197 -25.06 -7.71 5.01
C LEU A 197 -25.59 -8.96 5.71
N PRO A 198 -24.73 -9.83 6.23
CA PRO A 198 -25.18 -10.93 7.07
C PRO A 198 -25.82 -10.37 8.36
N ASP A 199 -26.91 -11.00 8.80
CA ASP A 199 -27.61 -10.62 10.03
C ASP A 199 -26.74 -10.85 11.28
N GLU A 200 -25.76 -11.75 11.18
CA GLU A 200 -24.79 -12.03 12.23
C GLU A 200 -23.38 -11.66 11.80
N ILE A 201 -22.66 -10.97 12.70
CA ILE A 201 -21.24 -10.68 12.52
C ILE A 201 -20.47 -11.97 12.77
N LEU A 202 -19.97 -12.59 11.71
CA LEU A 202 -19.09 -13.74 11.82
C LEU A 202 -17.74 -13.31 12.42
N VAL A 203 -17.48 -13.73 13.65
CA VAL A 203 -16.18 -13.56 14.29
C VAL A 203 -15.35 -14.80 13.98
N MET A 204 -14.32 -14.66 13.17
CA MET A 204 -13.30 -15.71 13.04
C MET A 204 -12.53 -15.80 14.36
N LYS A 205 -12.57 -16.98 14.96
CA LYS A 205 -11.81 -17.31 16.16
C LYS A 205 -10.42 -17.79 15.81
#